data_d0578114923901687fc916ec6be6c482
#
_entry.id   d0578114923901687fc916ec6be6c482
#
_cell.length_a   1.000
_cell.length_b   1.000
_cell.length_c   1.000
_cell.angle_alpha   90.00
_cell.angle_beta   90.00
_cell.angle_gamma   90.00
#
_symmetry.space_group_name_H-M   'P 1'
#
loop_
_entity.id
_entity.type
_entity.pdbx_description
1 polymer ?
#
loop_
_entity_poly.entity_id
_entity_poly.type
_entity_poly.pdbx_seq_one_letter_code
_entity_poly.pdbx_strand_id
1 'polypeptide(L)'
;MTVQSAYIHIPFCVRICTYCDFNKYFIQNQPVDEYLDALITEMSTAKYRNLMTMYVGGGTPTALSINQLERLLKAIRDTFTITGEYTFEANPDELTKEKVQLLEKYGVNRISMGVQTFKPELLSVLGRTHNTEDIYTSVLNAKNAGIKSISLDLMYHLPKQTIEDFEQSLDLALDMDIQHISSYGLILEPKTQFYNMYRKGLLKLPNEDLGADMYQLLMSKIEQSPFHQYE
;
A
#
# COMPACT_ATOMS: atom_id res chain seq x y z
N MET A 1 -5.79 9.50 -29.12
CA MET A 1 -5.26 8.67 -28.02
C MET A 1 -6.45 8.20 -27.21
N THR A 2 -6.56 6.90 -26.97
CA THR A 2 -7.56 6.35 -26.06
C THR A 2 -6.91 6.26 -24.67
N VAL A 3 -7.54 6.86 -23.65
CA VAL A 3 -7.13 6.67 -22.24
C VAL A 3 -7.51 5.26 -21.84
N GLN A 4 -6.55 4.51 -21.29
CA GLN A 4 -6.75 3.09 -20.92
C GLN A 4 -6.69 2.86 -19.41
N SER A 5 -6.25 3.85 -18.64
CA SER A 5 -6.04 3.73 -17.20
C SER A 5 -6.57 4.95 -16.46
N ALA A 6 -7.03 4.75 -15.23
CA ALA A 6 -7.37 5.82 -14.31
C ALA A 6 -6.77 5.59 -12.92
N TYR A 7 -6.45 6.69 -12.25
CA TYR A 7 -6.04 6.73 -10.86
C TYR A 7 -7.06 7.53 -10.06
N ILE A 8 -7.48 6.98 -8.92
CA ILE A 8 -8.35 7.66 -7.96
C ILE A 8 -7.56 7.87 -6.68
N HIS A 9 -7.48 9.12 -6.25
CA HIS A 9 -6.76 9.50 -5.04
C HIS A 9 -7.69 9.59 -3.84
N ILE A 10 -7.38 8.86 -2.76
CA ILE A 10 -8.06 8.94 -1.46
C ILE A 10 -7.04 9.44 -0.44
N PRO A 11 -7.04 10.74 -0.10
CA PRO A 11 -5.95 11.35 0.66
C PRO A 11 -6.02 11.11 2.18
N PHE A 12 -6.75 10.12 2.65
CA PHE A 12 -6.99 9.92 4.07
C PHE A 12 -6.22 8.74 4.62
N CYS A 13 -5.63 8.92 5.82
CA CYS A 13 -4.96 7.86 6.57
C CYS A 13 -5.43 7.88 8.02
N VAL A 14 -5.59 6.71 8.63
CA VAL A 14 -5.82 6.58 10.09
C VAL A 14 -4.58 7.00 10.87
N ARG A 15 -3.38 6.86 10.26
CA ARG A 15 -2.10 7.35 10.80
C ARG A 15 -1.24 7.94 9.70
N ILE A 16 -0.38 8.89 10.09
CA ILE A 16 0.64 9.44 9.22
C ILE A 16 1.97 8.77 9.55
N CYS A 17 2.49 7.98 8.62
CA CYS A 17 3.78 7.32 8.76
C CYS A 17 4.93 8.33 8.78
N THR A 18 5.98 8.03 9.55
CA THR A 18 7.09 8.94 9.81
C THR A 18 7.90 9.31 8.57
N TYR A 19 7.92 8.45 7.57
CA TYR A 19 8.70 8.57 6.32
C TYR A 19 7.89 9.10 5.13
N CYS A 20 6.55 9.07 5.22
CA CYS A 20 5.68 9.25 4.06
C CYS A 20 5.59 10.73 3.64
N ASP A 21 5.82 11.01 2.35
CA ASP A 21 5.70 12.33 1.71
C ASP A 21 4.48 12.47 0.80
N PHE A 22 3.68 11.41 0.63
CA PHE A 22 2.50 11.43 -0.22
C PHE A 22 1.50 12.50 0.21
N ASN A 23 0.67 12.94 -0.72
CA ASN A 23 -0.42 13.88 -0.44
C ASN A 23 -1.52 13.17 0.39
N LYS A 24 -1.43 13.30 1.70
CA LYS A 24 -2.31 12.62 2.66
C LYS A 24 -2.65 13.53 3.84
N TYR A 25 -3.77 13.20 4.46
CA TYR A 25 -4.28 13.87 5.66
C TYR A 25 -4.70 12.83 6.70
N PHE A 26 -4.52 13.16 7.97
CA PHE A 26 -5.08 12.36 9.06
C PHE A 26 -6.60 12.42 8.99
N ILE A 27 -7.27 11.26 8.89
CA ILE A 27 -8.70 11.18 8.57
C ILE A 27 -9.61 11.83 9.61
N GLN A 28 -9.17 11.87 10.89
CA GLN A 28 -9.99 12.41 11.97
C GLN A 28 -10.28 13.91 11.73
N ASN A 29 -11.54 14.29 11.86
CA ASN A 29 -12.04 15.65 11.65
C ASN A 29 -11.89 16.19 10.21
N GLN A 30 -11.67 15.32 9.22
CA GLN A 30 -11.69 15.71 7.81
C GLN A 30 -13.11 15.58 7.25
N PRO A 31 -13.47 16.43 6.29
CA PRO A 31 -14.76 16.37 5.59
C PRO A 31 -14.76 15.24 4.53
N VAL A 32 -14.67 13.96 5.01
CA VAL A 32 -14.51 12.80 4.13
C VAL A 32 -15.72 12.64 3.20
N ASP A 33 -16.93 12.87 3.70
CA ASP A 33 -18.15 12.69 2.92
C ASP A 33 -18.27 13.76 1.84
N GLU A 34 -17.92 15.01 2.14
CA GLU A 34 -17.88 16.11 1.17
C GLU A 34 -16.80 15.89 0.11
N TYR A 35 -15.64 15.32 0.51
CA TYR A 35 -14.61 14.92 -0.43
C TYR A 35 -15.12 13.84 -1.40
N LEU A 36 -15.80 12.83 -0.88
CA LEU A 36 -16.39 11.78 -1.72
C LEU A 36 -17.47 12.32 -2.64
N ASP A 37 -18.30 13.28 -2.20
CA ASP A 37 -19.28 13.96 -3.05
C ASP A 37 -18.61 14.69 -4.22
N ALA A 38 -17.53 15.42 -3.95
CA ALA A 38 -16.77 16.14 -4.96
C ALA A 38 -16.09 15.16 -5.93
N LEU A 39 -15.46 14.10 -5.43
CA LEU A 39 -14.81 13.07 -6.22
C LEU A 39 -15.81 12.34 -7.15
N ILE A 40 -16.98 11.97 -6.63
CA ILE A 40 -18.05 11.34 -7.43
C ILE A 40 -18.54 12.28 -8.53
N THR A 41 -18.68 13.56 -8.21
CA THR A 41 -19.02 14.59 -9.21
C THR A 41 -17.94 14.69 -10.28
N GLU A 42 -16.68 14.74 -9.92
CA GLU A 42 -15.55 14.75 -10.85
C GLU A 42 -15.56 13.51 -11.75
N MET A 43 -15.68 12.30 -11.17
CA MET A 43 -15.79 11.05 -11.95
C MET A 43 -16.93 11.09 -12.96
N SER A 44 -18.08 11.68 -12.61
CA SER A 44 -19.25 11.76 -13.51
C SER A 44 -18.96 12.54 -14.81
N THR A 45 -17.97 13.43 -14.78
CA THR A 45 -17.53 14.24 -15.96
C THR A 45 -16.53 13.52 -16.85
N ALA A 46 -16.10 12.30 -16.49
CA ALA A 46 -15.10 11.55 -17.24
C ALA A 46 -15.55 11.27 -18.68
N LYS A 47 -14.70 11.62 -19.64
CA LYS A 47 -14.95 11.38 -21.08
C LYS A 47 -14.71 9.93 -21.49
N TYR A 48 -13.74 9.27 -20.85
CA TYR A 48 -13.34 7.90 -21.13
C TYR A 48 -13.79 7.01 -19.99
N ARG A 49 -14.65 6.04 -20.26
CA ARG A 49 -15.29 5.21 -19.25
C ARG A 49 -14.93 3.72 -19.37
N ASN A 50 -14.40 3.31 -20.52
CA ASN A 50 -13.90 1.95 -20.72
C ASN A 50 -12.40 1.94 -20.45
N LEU A 51 -11.99 1.29 -19.39
CA LEU A 51 -10.61 1.27 -18.90
C LEU A 51 -10.08 -0.16 -18.89
N MET A 52 -8.80 -0.32 -19.19
CA MET A 52 -8.09 -1.57 -18.96
C MET A 52 -7.69 -1.70 -17.50
N THR A 53 -7.26 -0.59 -16.86
CA THR A 53 -6.81 -0.62 -15.47
C THR A 53 -7.39 0.53 -14.66
N MET A 54 -7.61 0.26 -13.37
CA MET A 54 -7.97 1.26 -12.36
C MET A 54 -7.08 1.06 -11.13
N TYR A 55 -6.56 2.15 -10.61
CA TYR A 55 -5.78 2.15 -9.37
C TYR A 55 -6.40 3.15 -8.39
N VAL A 56 -6.74 2.68 -7.19
CA VAL A 56 -7.24 3.51 -6.09
C VAL A 56 -6.20 3.51 -4.98
N GLY A 57 -5.61 4.68 -4.74
CA GLY A 57 -4.50 4.80 -3.80
C GLY A 57 -4.41 6.19 -3.18
N GLY A 58 -3.23 6.53 -2.67
CA GLY A 58 -2.89 7.87 -2.16
C GLY A 58 -2.49 7.92 -0.70
N GLY A 59 -3.43 8.14 0.20
CA GLY A 59 -3.25 7.94 1.63
C GLY A 59 -3.41 6.45 1.97
N THR A 60 -4.64 6.08 2.32
CA THR A 60 -5.03 4.68 2.51
C THR A 60 -6.52 4.55 2.21
N PRO A 61 -6.92 4.08 1.04
CA PRO A 61 -8.33 3.94 0.68
C PRO A 61 -9.13 3.08 1.66
N THR A 62 -8.50 2.08 2.27
CA THR A 62 -9.11 1.23 3.29
C THR A 62 -9.30 1.92 4.66
N ALA A 63 -8.82 3.16 4.84
CA ALA A 63 -9.16 3.98 6.02
C ALA A 63 -10.64 4.44 6.02
N LEU A 64 -11.29 4.43 4.86
CA LEU A 64 -12.71 4.74 4.75
C LEU A 64 -13.57 3.76 5.56
N SER A 65 -14.67 4.26 6.15
CA SER A 65 -15.69 3.39 6.74
C SER A 65 -16.33 2.50 5.67
N ILE A 66 -16.98 1.41 6.08
CA ILE A 66 -17.68 0.49 5.15
C ILE A 66 -18.67 1.25 4.26
N ASN A 67 -19.46 2.15 4.83
CA ASN A 67 -20.47 2.91 4.07
C ASN A 67 -19.80 3.87 3.05
N GLN A 68 -18.72 4.53 3.43
CA GLN A 68 -17.96 5.42 2.55
C GLN A 68 -17.26 4.64 1.44
N LEU A 69 -16.68 3.49 1.78
CA LEU A 69 -16.04 2.60 0.82
C LEU A 69 -17.06 2.05 -0.18
N GLU A 70 -18.21 1.56 0.28
CA GLU A 70 -19.27 1.06 -0.61
C GLU A 70 -19.80 2.16 -1.54
N ARG A 71 -19.97 3.37 -1.01
CA ARG A 71 -20.39 4.54 -1.79
C ARG A 71 -19.38 4.86 -2.92
N LEU A 72 -18.08 4.86 -2.62
CA LEU A 72 -17.02 5.05 -3.61
C LEU A 72 -17.03 3.95 -4.66
N LEU A 73 -17.03 2.68 -4.24
CA LEU A 73 -17.00 1.52 -5.12
C LEU A 73 -18.21 1.49 -6.07
N LYS A 74 -19.41 1.82 -5.54
CA LYS A 74 -20.63 1.94 -6.35
C LYS A 74 -20.48 3.04 -7.41
N ALA A 75 -19.98 4.21 -7.03
CA ALA A 75 -19.77 5.31 -7.96
C ALA A 75 -18.76 4.97 -9.07
N ILE A 76 -17.67 4.27 -8.72
CA ILE A 76 -16.69 3.76 -9.69
C ILE A 76 -17.36 2.80 -10.67
N ARG A 77 -18.08 1.79 -10.19
CA ARG A 77 -18.78 0.80 -11.02
C ARG A 77 -19.83 1.44 -11.94
N ASP A 78 -20.57 2.43 -11.42
CA ASP A 78 -21.64 3.11 -12.18
C ASP A 78 -21.05 4.07 -13.23
N THR A 79 -19.78 4.47 -13.09
CA THR A 79 -19.09 5.38 -14.02
C THR A 79 -18.19 4.67 -15.02
N PHE A 80 -17.45 3.63 -14.59
CA PHE A 80 -16.42 3.00 -15.39
C PHE A 80 -16.68 1.51 -15.64
N THR A 81 -16.31 1.05 -16.82
CA THR A 81 -16.16 -0.37 -17.14
C THR A 81 -14.68 -0.71 -17.12
N ILE A 82 -14.25 -1.53 -16.15
CA ILE A 82 -12.86 -1.94 -15.97
C ILE A 82 -12.73 -3.38 -16.47
N THR A 83 -11.85 -3.61 -17.46
CA THR A 83 -11.73 -4.91 -18.13
C THR A 83 -10.52 -5.73 -17.72
N GLY A 84 -9.56 -5.13 -17.02
CA GLY A 84 -8.33 -5.76 -16.58
C GLY A 84 -8.08 -5.56 -15.09
N GLU A 85 -6.92 -4.99 -14.74
CA GLU A 85 -6.53 -4.84 -13.34
C GLU A 85 -7.32 -3.71 -12.65
N TYR A 86 -7.86 -4.03 -11.48
CA TYR A 86 -8.48 -3.07 -10.58
C TYR A 86 -7.85 -3.20 -9.20
N THR A 87 -6.94 -2.26 -8.90
CA THR A 87 -6.11 -2.27 -7.70
C THR A 87 -6.65 -1.32 -6.63
N PHE A 88 -6.59 -1.78 -5.38
CA PHE A 88 -6.77 -0.96 -4.18
C PHE A 88 -5.53 -1.03 -3.28
N GLU A 89 -5.08 0.12 -2.76
CA GLU A 89 -4.10 0.19 -1.68
C GLU A 89 -4.75 -0.07 -0.32
N ALA A 90 -4.02 -0.75 0.55
CA ALA A 90 -4.49 -1.12 1.88
C ALA A 90 -3.35 -1.12 2.91
N ASN A 91 -3.71 -0.92 4.18
CA ASN A 91 -2.85 -1.32 5.31
C ASN A 91 -3.37 -2.64 5.91
N PRO A 92 -2.46 -3.49 6.46
CA PRO A 92 -2.87 -4.79 7.01
C PRO A 92 -3.98 -4.70 8.07
N ASP A 93 -3.84 -3.79 9.04
CA ASP A 93 -4.80 -3.60 10.15
C ASP A 93 -6.13 -2.95 9.74
N GLU A 94 -6.21 -2.38 8.53
CA GLU A 94 -7.42 -1.74 7.99
C GLU A 94 -8.18 -2.64 7.01
N LEU A 95 -7.56 -3.72 6.51
CA LEU A 95 -8.12 -4.64 5.52
C LEU A 95 -8.91 -5.76 6.20
N THR A 96 -10.03 -5.40 6.81
CA THR A 96 -10.93 -6.37 7.47
C THR A 96 -11.59 -7.30 6.47
N LYS A 97 -12.05 -8.48 6.95
CA LYS A 97 -12.80 -9.44 6.13
C LYS A 97 -13.98 -8.79 5.41
N GLU A 98 -14.72 -7.93 6.10
CA GLU A 98 -15.89 -7.23 5.54
C GLU A 98 -15.48 -6.29 4.41
N LYS A 99 -14.40 -5.50 4.59
CA LYS A 99 -13.88 -4.61 3.53
C LYS A 99 -13.40 -5.38 2.32
N VAL A 100 -12.65 -6.48 2.53
CA VAL A 100 -12.18 -7.31 1.41
C VAL A 100 -13.33 -7.90 0.60
N GLN A 101 -14.36 -8.44 1.28
CA GLN A 101 -15.54 -8.96 0.61
C GLN A 101 -16.29 -7.86 -0.18
N LEU A 102 -16.30 -6.64 0.36
CA LEU A 102 -16.88 -5.51 -0.33
C LEU A 102 -16.06 -5.12 -1.57
N LEU A 103 -14.74 -5.07 -1.47
CA LEU A 103 -13.84 -4.78 -2.59
C LEU A 103 -14.04 -5.80 -3.73
N GLU A 104 -14.03 -7.10 -3.41
CA GLU A 104 -14.25 -8.18 -4.40
C GLU A 104 -15.64 -8.08 -5.05
N LYS A 105 -16.70 -7.89 -4.27
CA LYS A 105 -18.08 -7.69 -4.75
C LYS A 105 -18.19 -6.61 -5.84
N TYR A 106 -17.33 -5.58 -5.78
CA TYR A 106 -17.28 -4.49 -6.76
C TYR A 106 -16.20 -4.66 -7.83
N GLY A 107 -15.58 -5.84 -7.92
CA GLY A 107 -14.67 -6.22 -8.99
C GLY A 107 -13.21 -5.84 -8.77
N VAL A 108 -12.83 -5.40 -7.57
CA VAL A 108 -11.41 -5.26 -7.22
C VAL A 108 -10.76 -6.63 -7.28
N ASN A 109 -9.68 -6.75 -8.04
CA ASN A 109 -9.01 -8.03 -8.28
C ASN A 109 -7.53 -8.02 -7.87
N ARG A 110 -6.98 -6.85 -7.47
CA ARG A 110 -5.63 -6.72 -6.93
C ARG A 110 -5.63 -5.83 -5.69
N ILE A 111 -4.86 -6.22 -4.67
CA ILE A 111 -4.59 -5.41 -3.47
C ILE A 111 -3.09 -5.16 -3.38
N SER A 112 -2.67 -3.90 -3.16
CA SER A 112 -1.32 -3.51 -2.78
C SER A 112 -1.30 -3.18 -1.30
N MET A 113 -0.52 -3.94 -0.52
CA MET A 113 -0.55 -3.89 0.93
C MET A 113 0.76 -3.33 1.49
N GLY A 114 0.68 -2.21 2.17
CA GLY A 114 1.83 -1.57 2.80
C GLY A 114 2.30 -2.29 4.06
N VAL A 115 3.08 -3.34 3.91
CA VAL A 115 3.64 -4.15 5.02
C VAL A 115 4.89 -3.49 5.59
N GLN A 116 5.79 -3.08 4.74
CA GLN A 116 7.09 -2.44 4.97
C GLN A 116 8.13 -3.38 5.62
N THR A 117 7.79 -4.06 6.71
CA THR A 117 8.63 -5.03 7.42
C THR A 117 7.76 -5.90 8.30
N PHE A 118 8.27 -7.09 8.65
CA PHE A 118 7.62 -7.98 9.63
C PHE A 118 8.17 -7.79 11.07
N LYS A 119 9.11 -6.85 11.27
CA LYS A 119 9.72 -6.59 12.58
C LYS A 119 8.91 -5.54 13.36
N PRO A 120 8.35 -5.89 14.54
CA PRO A 120 7.54 -4.97 15.33
C PRO A 120 8.27 -3.68 15.72
N GLU A 121 9.57 -3.79 16.04
CA GLU A 121 10.41 -2.67 16.43
C GLU A 121 10.58 -1.66 15.28
N LEU A 122 10.74 -2.15 14.05
CA LEU A 122 10.85 -1.33 12.86
C LEU A 122 9.49 -0.74 12.47
N LEU A 123 8.40 -1.51 12.58
CA LEU A 123 7.04 -0.98 12.38
C LEU A 123 6.75 0.19 13.32
N SER A 124 7.16 0.07 14.61
CA SER A 124 7.03 1.16 15.57
C SER A 124 7.82 2.41 15.14
N VAL A 125 9.05 2.25 14.64
CA VAL A 125 9.89 3.35 14.13
C VAL A 125 9.22 4.04 12.94
N LEU A 126 8.58 3.26 12.06
CA LEU A 126 7.85 3.75 10.89
C LEU A 126 6.51 4.41 11.23
N GLY A 127 6.04 4.30 12.49
CA GLY A 127 4.73 4.79 12.91
C GLY A 127 3.57 3.92 12.42
N ARG A 128 3.83 2.64 12.13
CA ARG A 128 2.82 1.65 11.76
C ARG A 128 2.16 1.04 12.98
N THR A 129 0.91 0.62 12.85
CA THR A 129 0.09 0.04 13.94
C THR A 129 -0.16 -1.45 13.78
N HIS A 130 -0.05 -1.95 12.57
CA HIS A 130 -0.23 -3.38 12.32
C HIS A 130 0.94 -4.21 12.87
N ASN A 131 0.69 -5.46 13.09
CA ASN A 131 1.66 -6.47 13.49
C ASN A 131 1.72 -7.62 12.45
N THR A 132 2.57 -8.59 12.68
CA THR A 132 2.76 -9.74 11.79
C THR A 132 1.48 -10.57 11.61
N GLU A 133 0.66 -10.73 12.66
CA GLU A 133 -0.61 -11.47 12.58
C GLU A 133 -1.63 -10.74 11.70
N ASP A 134 -1.67 -9.40 11.76
CA ASP A 134 -2.52 -8.59 10.88
C ASP A 134 -2.16 -8.81 9.41
N ILE A 135 -0.86 -8.94 9.08
CA ILE A 135 -0.39 -9.21 7.72
C ILE A 135 -0.91 -10.57 7.23
N TYR A 136 -0.70 -11.64 8.01
CA TYR A 136 -1.20 -12.98 7.66
C TYR A 136 -2.72 -13.01 7.53
N THR A 137 -3.42 -12.40 8.48
CA THR A 137 -4.89 -12.34 8.49
C THR A 137 -5.43 -11.62 7.28
N SER A 138 -4.86 -10.47 6.89
CA SER A 138 -5.31 -9.70 5.74
C SER A 138 -5.02 -10.40 4.41
N VAL A 139 -3.87 -11.06 4.27
CA VAL A 139 -3.59 -11.91 3.09
C VAL A 139 -4.59 -13.06 2.99
N LEU A 140 -4.85 -13.76 4.12
CA LEU A 140 -5.82 -14.85 4.16
C LEU A 140 -7.24 -14.36 3.83
N ASN A 141 -7.65 -13.22 4.36
CA ASN A 141 -8.95 -12.61 4.05
C ASN A 141 -9.07 -12.28 2.55
N ALA A 142 -8.02 -11.70 1.96
CA ALA A 142 -8.00 -11.36 0.54
C ALA A 142 -8.14 -12.61 -0.34
N LYS A 143 -7.40 -13.67 -0.03
CA LYS A 143 -7.48 -14.95 -0.75
C LYS A 143 -8.85 -15.61 -0.61
N ASN A 144 -9.38 -15.67 0.61
CA ASN A 144 -10.70 -16.26 0.88
C ASN A 144 -11.86 -15.49 0.21
N ALA A 145 -11.70 -14.21 -0.03
CA ALA A 145 -12.65 -13.41 -0.78
C ALA A 145 -12.54 -13.58 -2.30
N GLY A 146 -11.44 -14.15 -2.81
CA GLY A 146 -11.24 -14.37 -4.24
C GLY A 146 -10.42 -13.28 -4.95
N ILE A 147 -9.70 -12.44 -4.19
CA ILE A 147 -8.74 -11.49 -4.77
C ILE A 147 -7.65 -12.27 -5.50
N LYS A 148 -7.42 -11.93 -6.76
CA LYS A 148 -6.54 -12.70 -7.67
C LYS A 148 -5.07 -12.36 -7.54
N SER A 149 -4.76 -11.11 -7.16
CA SER A 149 -3.39 -10.62 -7.05
C SER A 149 -3.21 -9.85 -5.74
N ILE A 150 -2.21 -10.26 -4.97
CA ILE A 150 -1.82 -9.60 -3.72
C ILE A 150 -0.37 -9.16 -3.88
N SER A 151 -0.11 -7.88 -3.68
CA SER A 151 1.21 -7.26 -3.65
C SER A 151 1.54 -6.88 -2.22
N LEU A 152 2.74 -7.20 -1.76
CA LEU A 152 3.28 -6.69 -0.50
C LEU A 152 4.37 -5.66 -0.78
N ASP A 153 4.28 -4.52 -0.12
CA ASP A 153 5.32 -3.51 -0.19
C ASP A 153 6.27 -3.70 0.98
N LEU A 154 7.57 -3.84 0.70
CA LEU A 154 8.64 -4.00 1.68
C LEU A 154 9.64 -2.85 1.58
N MET A 155 10.17 -2.43 2.72
CA MET A 155 11.18 -1.39 2.77
C MET A 155 12.49 -1.94 3.34
N TYR A 156 13.59 -1.54 2.72
CA TYR A 156 14.93 -1.78 3.24
C TYR A 156 15.65 -0.46 3.56
N HIS A 157 16.83 -0.55 4.18
CA HIS A 157 17.63 0.60 4.61
C HIS A 157 16.90 1.49 5.64
N LEU A 158 16.06 0.87 6.50
CA LEU A 158 15.34 1.57 7.56
C LEU A 158 16.27 1.93 8.72
N PRO A 159 15.96 2.99 9.50
CA PRO A 159 16.71 3.29 10.72
C PRO A 159 16.74 2.08 11.66
N LYS A 160 17.92 1.68 12.12
CA LYS A 160 18.20 0.51 12.98
C LYS A 160 17.97 -0.87 12.33
N GLN A 161 17.57 -0.96 11.07
CA GLN A 161 17.41 -2.23 10.39
C GLN A 161 18.76 -2.88 10.14
N THR A 162 18.89 -4.17 10.43
CA THR A 162 20.02 -4.99 10.03
C THR A 162 19.70 -5.74 8.74
N ILE A 163 20.72 -6.34 8.11
CA ILE A 163 20.54 -7.16 6.90
C ILE A 163 19.68 -8.39 7.23
N GLU A 164 19.85 -8.98 8.41
CA GLU A 164 19.09 -10.12 8.88
C GLU A 164 17.61 -9.77 9.11
N ASP A 165 17.30 -8.55 9.56
CA ASP A 165 15.93 -8.07 9.72
C ASP A 165 15.23 -7.97 8.36
N PHE A 166 15.94 -7.47 7.35
CA PHE A 166 15.41 -7.39 5.98
C PHE A 166 15.29 -8.77 5.36
N GLU A 167 16.30 -9.62 5.50
CA GLU A 167 16.28 -11.00 5.02
C GLU A 167 15.08 -11.76 5.58
N GLN A 168 14.86 -11.71 6.89
CA GLN A 168 13.72 -12.37 7.52
C GLN A 168 12.38 -11.85 6.98
N SER A 169 12.26 -10.53 6.81
CA SER A 169 11.02 -9.94 6.25
C SER A 169 10.78 -10.39 4.81
N LEU A 170 11.84 -10.49 4.01
CA LEU A 170 11.77 -10.95 2.63
C LEU A 170 11.41 -12.43 2.55
N ASP A 171 12.04 -13.28 3.37
CA ASP A 171 11.75 -14.72 3.41
C ASP A 171 10.29 -14.98 3.80
N LEU A 172 9.78 -14.28 4.83
CA LEU A 172 8.37 -14.38 5.22
C LEU A 172 7.41 -13.95 4.08
N ALA A 173 7.76 -12.91 3.32
CA ALA A 173 6.96 -12.49 2.17
C ALA A 173 7.02 -13.50 1.02
N LEU A 174 8.19 -14.06 0.72
CA LEU A 174 8.40 -15.07 -0.33
C LEU A 174 7.68 -16.39 -0.02
N ASP A 175 7.57 -16.75 1.26
CA ASP A 175 6.85 -17.95 1.72
C ASP A 175 5.31 -17.77 1.69
N MET A 176 4.82 -16.54 1.55
CA MET A 176 3.41 -16.29 1.38
C MET A 176 2.99 -16.57 -0.07
N ASP A 177 1.81 -17.17 -0.24
CA ASP A 177 1.21 -17.37 -1.56
C ASP A 177 0.63 -16.03 -2.07
N ILE A 178 1.51 -15.15 -2.53
CA ILE A 178 1.24 -13.83 -3.11
C ILE A 178 1.82 -13.76 -4.52
N GLN A 179 1.42 -12.76 -5.30
CA GLN A 179 1.77 -12.67 -6.71
C GLN A 179 2.81 -11.59 -7.01
N HIS A 180 3.05 -10.66 -6.05
CA HIS A 180 3.92 -9.53 -6.29
C HIS A 180 4.56 -9.03 -5.00
N ILE A 181 5.78 -8.52 -5.09
CA ILE A 181 6.49 -7.80 -4.03
C ILE A 181 7.02 -6.50 -4.63
N SER A 182 6.69 -5.36 -4.02
CA SER A 182 7.36 -4.09 -4.27
C SER A 182 8.40 -3.88 -3.17
N SER A 183 9.68 -3.77 -3.53
CA SER A 183 10.72 -3.50 -2.53
C SER A 183 11.49 -2.24 -2.87
N TYR A 184 11.63 -1.33 -1.90
CA TYR A 184 12.27 -0.04 -2.09
C TYR A 184 13.06 0.41 -0.87
N GLY A 185 14.19 1.08 -1.11
CA GLY A 185 15.02 1.69 -0.07
C GLY A 185 14.35 2.95 0.52
N LEU A 186 14.56 3.19 1.81
CA LEU A 186 14.11 4.43 2.43
C LEU A 186 14.82 5.64 1.80
N ILE A 187 14.03 6.58 1.32
CA ILE A 187 14.50 7.92 0.92
C ILE A 187 13.96 8.94 1.93
N LEU A 188 14.82 9.85 2.36
CA LEU A 188 14.43 10.93 3.28
C LEU A 188 13.86 12.11 2.50
N GLU A 189 12.55 12.14 2.38
CA GLU A 189 11.86 13.22 1.68
C GLU A 189 11.64 14.45 2.58
N PRO A 190 11.84 15.68 2.06
CA PRO A 190 11.55 16.91 2.77
C PRO A 190 10.13 16.94 3.32
N LYS A 191 9.92 17.61 4.46
CA LYS A 191 8.64 17.73 5.18
C LYS A 191 8.16 16.46 5.90
N THR A 192 8.85 15.31 5.77
CA THR A 192 8.56 14.12 6.56
C THR A 192 9.08 14.26 7.99
N GLN A 193 8.53 13.45 8.90
CA GLN A 193 9.02 13.43 10.28
C GLN A 193 10.46 12.91 10.32
N PHE A 194 10.81 11.86 9.54
CA PHE A 194 12.16 11.32 9.46
C PHE A 194 13.17 12.35 8.97
N TYR A 195 12.85 13.11 7.95
CA TYR A 195 13.72 14.19 7.47
C TYR A 195 14.00 15.23 8.56
N ASN A 196 12.95 15.64 9.30
CA ASN A 196 13.10 16.60 10.40
C ASN A 196 13.93 16.03 11.56
N MET A 197 13.76 14.76 11.90
CA MET A 197 14.56 14.08 12.93
C MET A 197 16.02 13.94 12.50
N TYR A 198 16.27 13.57 11.24
CA TYR A 198 17.61 13.47 10.67
C TYR A 198 18.35 14.81 10.73
N ARG A 199 17.73 15.89 10.28
CA ARG A 199 18.32 17.23 10.34
C ARG A 199 18.64 17.70 11.76
N LYS A 200 17.94 17.22 12.75
CA LYS A 200 18.18 17.51 14.18
C LYS A 200 19.19 16.54 14.83
N GLY A 201 19.74 15.60 14.09
CA GLY A 201 20.65 14.58 14.64
C GLY A 201 19.97 13.54 15.54
N LEU A 202 18.63 13.46 15.51
CA LEU A 202 17.81 12.53 16.31
C LEU A 202 17.55 11.20 15.60
N LEU A 203 17.79 11.13 14.31
CA LEU A 203 17.67 9.90 13.50
C LEU A 203 19.02 9.61 12.86
N LYS A 204 19.46 8.35 12.99
CA LYS A 204 20.63 7.84 12.26
C LYS A 204 20.14 6.82 11.24
N LEU A 205 20.55 7.00 10.01
CA LEU A 205 20.39 6.00 8.97
C LEU A 205 21.55 4.99 9.03
N PRO A 206 21.34 3.76 8.56
CA PRO A 206 22.42 2.86 8.23
C PRO A 206 23.39 3.51 7.21
N ASN A 207 24.59 2.96 7.08
CA ASN A 207 25.51 3.42 6.03
C ASN A 207 24.98 2.99 4.66
N GLU A 208 25.45 3.65 3.60
CA GLU A 208 25.02 3.37 2.22
C GLU A 208 25.42 1.97 1.75
N ASP A 209 26.59 1.45 2.22
CA ASP A 209 27.02 0.10 1.90
C ASP A 209 26.01 -0.95 2.36
N LEU A 210 25.42 -0.80 3.55
CA LEU A 210 24.38 -1.70 4.03
C LEU A 210 23.14 -1.67 3.13
N GLY A 211 22.78 -0.49 2.58
CA GLY A 211 21.71 -0.38 1.61
C GLY A 211 21.98 -1.15 0.33
N ALA A 212 23.23 -1.09 -0.16
CA ALA A 212 23.69 -1.85 -1.31
C ALA A 212 23.69 -3.37 -1.04
N ASP A 213 24.17 -3.78 0.14
CA ASP A 213 24.15 -5.19 0.56
C ASP A 213 22.72 -5.74 0.65
N MET A 214 21.78 -4.97 1.19
CA MET A 214 20.35 -5.35 1.26
C MET A 214 19.75 -5.48 -0.16
N TYR A 215 20.10 -4.60 -1.08
CA TYR A 215 19.67 -4.71 -2.47
C TYR A 215 20.24 -5.96 -3.16
N GLN A 216 21.52 -6.27 -2.94
CA GLN A 216 22.14 -7.50 -3.47
C GLN A 216 21.46 -8.75 -2.88
N LEU A 217 21.15 -8.74 -1.57
CA LEU A 217 20.41 -9.82 -0.93
C LEU A 217 19.03 -10.00 -1.57
N LEU A 218 18.30 -8.91 -1.80
CA LEU A 218 17.00 -8.94 -2.49
C LEU A 218 17.11 -9.63 -3.84
N MET A 219 18.07 -9.21 -4.66
CA MET A 219 18.31 -9.78 -6.00
C MET A 219 18.58 -11.28 -5.93
N SER A 220 19.49 -11.69 -5.04
CA SER A 220 19.84 -13.09 -4.86
C SER A 220 18.65 -13.96 -4.42
N LYS A 221 17.81 -13.46 -3.49
CA LYS A 221 16.60 -14.16 -3.03
C LYS A 221 15.54 -14.28 -4.13
N ILE A 222 15.35 -13.23 -4.91
CA ILE A 222 14.40 -13.26 -6.04
C ILE A 222 14.84 -14.26 -7.12
N GLU A 223 16.14 -14.31 -7.46
CA GLU A 223 16.69 -15.28 -8.42
C GLU A 223 16.49 -16.74 -7.99
N GLN A 224 16.45 -17.01 -6.67
CA GLN A 224 16.25 -18.34 -6.08
C GLN A 224 14.76 -18.67 -5.84
N SER A 225 13.85 -17.76 -6.14
CA SER A 225 12.41 -17.85 -5.89
C SER A 225 11.64 -18.04 -7.21
N PRO A 226 10.32 -18.34 -7.17
CA PRO A 226 9.47 -18.31 -8.35
C PRO A 226 9.17 -16.90 -8.89
N PHE A 227 9.61 -15.86 -8.20
CA PHE A 227 9.40 -14.47 -8.62
C PHE A 227 10.39 -14.05 -9.70
N HIS A 228 10.00 -13.09 -10.53
CA HIS A 228 10.84 -12.50 -11.55
C HIS A 228 10.90 -11.00 -11.38
N GLN A 229 12.12 -10.46 -11.36
CA GLN A 229 12.30 -9.01 -11.37
C GLN A 229 11.92 -8.45 -12.75
N TYR A 230 11.25 -7.31 -12.79
CA TYR A 230 10.91 -6.59 -14.02
C TYR A 230 11.22 -5.09 -13.96
N GLU A 231 11.51 -4.54 -12.77
CA GLU A 231 11.99 -3.18 -12.53
C GLU A 231 13.17 -3.17 -11.56
#